data_27d1147b1d66f32cf14302ba2564a7ce
#
_entry.id   27d1147b1d66f32cf14302ba2564a7ce
#
_cell.length_a   1.000
_cell.length_b   1.000
_cell.length_c   1.000
_cell.angle_alpha   90.00
_cell.angle_beta   90.00
_cell.angle_gamma   90.00
#
_symmetry.space_group_name_H-M   'P 1'
#
loop_
_entity.id
_entity.type
_entity.pdbx_description
1 polymer ?
#
loop_
_entity_poly.entity_id
_entity_poly.type
_entity_poly.pdbx_seq_one_letter_code
_entity_poly.pdbx_strand_id
1 'polypeptide(L)' 'MSEKVFKGVEIVGTSDQSFSQAIEVAVKRARQTLRELSWFVVEEMRGGLQSGGLEYQVTLRVFFKLDSQDKADSEGTLV' A
#
# COMPACT_ATOMS: atom_id res chain seq x y z
N MET A 1 -18.94 15.35 -12.98
CA MET A 1 -17.79 15.03 -13.78
C MET A 1 -17.32 13.63 -13.49
N SER A 2 -16.83 12.98 -14.50
CA SER A 2 -16.42 11.61 -14.34
C SER A 2 -14.92 11.43 -14.17
N GLU A 3 -14.17 12.49 -14.32
CA GLU A 3 -12.72 12.38 -14.15
C GLU A 3 -12.36 12.14 -12.70
N LYS A 4 -11.42 11.25 -12.51
CA LYS A 4 -10.96 10.88 -11.18
C LYS A 4 -9.44 10.88 -11.18
N VAL A 5 -8.88 11.18 -10.02
CA VAL A 5 -7.43 11.15 -9.86
C VAL A 5 -7.11 10.24 -8.69
N PHE A 6 -6.12 9.38 -8.90
CA PHE A 6 -5.69 8.44 -7.87
C PHE A 6 -4.24 8.69 -7.55
N LYS A 7 -3.88 8.42 -6.33
CA LYS A 7 -2.50 8.52 -5.88
C LYS A 7 -2.05 7.16 -5.39
N GLY A 8 -0.81 6.83 -5.63
CA GLY A 8 -0.25 5.55 -5.21
C GLY A 8 0.81 5.73 -4.16
N VAL A 9 0.82 4.82 -3.20
CA VAL A 9 1.78 4.83 -2.11
C VAL A 9 2.37 3.43 -2.00
N GLU A 10 3.68 3.36 -1.87
CA GLU A 10 4.37 2.09 -1.75
C GLU A 10 4.50 1.71 -0.29
N ILE A 11 4.15 0.46 0.01
CA ILE A 11 4.29 -0.08 1.36
C ILE A 11 4.82 -1.49 1.24
N VAL A 12 5.37 -1.98 2.34
CA VAL A 12 5.88 -3.34 2.41
C VAL A 12 5.20 -4.05 3.57
N GLY A 13 4.60 -5.19 3.29
CA GLY A 13 4.03 -6.03 4.33
C GLY A 13 4.90 -7.25 4.55
N THR A 14 4.92 -7.74 5.76
CA THR A 14 5.69 -8.94 6.08
C THR A 14 4.84 -9.92 6.85
N SER A 15 5.21 -11.18 6.78
CA SER A 15 4.53 -12.24 7.51
C SER A 15 5.48 -13.42 7.63
N ASP A 16 5.38 -14.14 8.71
CA ASP A 16 6.11 -15.40 8.82
C ASP A 16 5.27 -16.58 8.38
N GLN A 17 4.08 -16.33 7.83
CA GLN A 17 3.15 -17.37 7.43
C GLN A 17 3.08 -17.55 5.92
N SER A 18 2.88 -16.47 5.18
CA SER A 18 2.66 -16.58 3.75
C SER A 18 2.74 -15.22 3.09
N PHE A 19 2.89 -15.23 1.76
CA PHE A 19 2.81 -14.00 0.98
C PHE A 19 1.40 -13.41 1.05
N SER A 20 0.39 -14.26 1.02
CA SER A 20 -0.98 -13.76 1.11
C SER A 20 -1.20 -13.00 2.40
N GLN A 21 -0.68 -13.50 3.50
CA GLN A 21 -0.86 -12.83 4.76
C GLN A 21 -0.06 -11.54 4.81
N ALA A 22 1.12 -11.52 4.19
CA ALA A 22 1.90 -10.29 4.12
C ALA A 22 1.10 -9.20 3.41
N ILE A 23 0.40 -9.58 2.33
CA ILE A 23 -0.45 -8.63 1.62
C ILE A 23 -1.58 -8.14 2.51
N GLU A 24 -2.25 -9.05 3.21
CA GLU A 24 -3.37 -8.67 4.06
C GLU A 24 -2.94 -7.73 5.18
N VAL A 25 -1.78 -8.01 5.77
CA VAL A 25 -1.27 -7.17 6.83
C VAL A 25 -1.01 -5.76 6.31
N ALA A 26 -0.40 -5.66 5.14
CA ALA A 26 -0.09 -4.36 4.56
C ALA A 26 -1.37 -3.58 4.24
N VAL A 27 -2.34 -4.25 3.63
CA VAL A 27 -3.58 -3.58 3.25
C VAL A 27 -4.36 -3.14 4.48
N LYS A 28 -4.39 -4.00 5.49
CA LYS A 28 -5.09 -3.65 6.72
C LYS A 28 -4.51 -2.40 7.35
N ARG A 29 -3.18 -2.31 7.37
CA ARG A 29 -2.54 -1.14 7.94
C ARG A 29 -2.82 0.10 7.11
N ALA A 30 -2.79 -0.06 5.79
CA ALA A 30 -3.06 1.06 4.91
C ALA A 30 -4.46 1.61 5.12
N ARG A 31 -5.42 0.73 5.37
CA ARG A 31 -6.80 1.16 5.60
C ARG A 31 -6.96 1.99 6.85
N GLN A 32 -6.02 1.90 7.76
CA GLN A 32 -6.08 2.68 8.99
C GLN A 32 -5.65 4.13 8.79
N THR A 33 -4.87 4.40 7.75
CA THR A 33 -4.31 5.72 7.56
C THR A 33 -4.74 6.39 6.27
N LEU A 34 -5.21 5.62 5.30
CA LEU A 34 -5.60 6.16 4.00
C LEU A 34 -7.07 5.91 3.77
N ARG A 35 -7.71 6.85 3.10
CA ARG A 35 -9.13 6.74 2.79
C ARG A 35 -9.31 6.33 1.35
N GLU A 36 -10.41 5.64 1.10
CA GLU A 36 -10.85 5.32 -0.25
C GLU A 36 -9.81 4.54 -1.04
N LEU A 37 -9.28 3.50 -0.41
CA LEU A 37 -8.39 2.60 -1.12
C LEU A 37 -9.16 1.95 -2.25
N SER A 38 -8.56 1.95 -3.43
CA SER A 38 -9.26 1.48 -4.62
C SER A 38 -8.70 0.17 -5.14
N TRP A 39 -7.39 0.06 -5.24
CA TRP A 39 -6.76 -1.20 -5.67
C TRP A 39 -5.31 -1.18 -5.24
N PHE A 40 -4.67 -2.32 -5.38
CA PHE A 40 -3.24 -2.41 -5.14
C PHE A 40 -2.59 -3.19 -6.26
N VAL A 41 -1.29 -3.01 -6.37
CA VAL A 41 -0.47 -3.75 -7.31
C VAL A 41 0.67 -4.37 -6.51
N VAL A 42 0.94 -5.64 -6.74
CA VAL A 42 2.08 -6.29 -6.12
C VAL A 42 3.30 -6.00 -7.00
N GLU A 43 4.29 -5.35 -6.42
CA GLU A 43 5.47 -4.99 -7.18
C GLU A 43 6.60 -5.97 -6.99
N GLU A 44 6.69 -6.57 -5.81
CA GLU A 44 7.77 -7.50 -5.55
C GLU A 44 7.35 -8.46 -4.45
N MET A 45 7.71 -9.71 -4.62
CA MET A 45 7.56 -10.71 -3.58
C MET A 45 8.93 -11.29 -3.34
N ARG A 46 9.35 -11.31 -2.08
CA ARG A 46 10.66 -11.86 -1.78
C ARG A 46 10.64 -12.45 -0.39
N GLY A 47 11.67 -13.19 -0.05
CA GLY A 47 11.79 -13.79 1.26
C GLY A 47 12.99 -13.26 1.98
N GLY A 48 12.84 -13.03 3.29
CA GLY A 48 13.94 -12.70 4.15
C GLY A 48 14.43 -13.95 4.86
N LEU A 49 15.73 -14.04 5.02
CA LEU A 49 16.32 -15.23 5.62
C LEU A 49 17.06 -14.93 6.91
N GLN A 50 16.88 -13.74 7.42
CA GLN A 50 17.53 -13.35 8.67
C GLN A 50 16.89 -14.12 9.82
N SER A 51 17.62 -14.28 10.89
CA SER A 51 17.11 -14.94 12.09
C SER A 51 16.87 -16.43 11.90
N GLY A 52 17.39 -17.01 10.82
CA GLY A 52 17.31 -18.45 10.64
C GLY A 52 15.96 -18.97 10.21
N GLY A 53 15.00 -18.09 9.93
CA GLY A 53 13.69 -18.52 9.45
C GLY A 53 13.37 -17.87 8.14
N LEU A 54 12.11 -17.94 7.78
CA LEU A 54 11.60 -17.28 6.57
C LEU A 54 10.74 -16.11 6.98
N GLU A 55 10.92 -15.00 6.28
CA GLU A 55 10.00 -13.90 6.39
C GLU A 55 9.52 -13.57 4.99
N TYR A 56 8.22 -13.65 4.77
CA TYR A 56 7.63 -13.31 3.48
C TYR A 56 7.46 -11.80 3.41
N GLN A 57 8.01 -11.18 2.39
CA GLN A 57 7.97 -9.73 2.23
C GLN A 57 7.35 -9.40 0.88
N VAL A 58 6.33 -8.55 0.91
CA VAL A 58 5.64 -8.15 -0.31
C VAL A 58 5.63 -6.65 -0.39
N THR A 59 6.12 -6.13 -1.51
CA THR A 59 6.06 -4.70 -1.78
C THR A 59 4.81 -4.44 -2.60
N LEU A 60 3.96 -3.59 -2.09
CA LEU A 60 2.71 -3.23 -2.76
C LEU A 60 2.70 -1.74 -3.04
N ARG A 61 2.01 -1.38 -4.09
CA ARG A 61 1.61 0.00 -4.27
C ARG A 61 0.10 0.04 -4.15
N VAL A 62 -0.40 0.78 -3.17
CA VAL A 62 -1.83 0.92 -2.99
C VAL A 62 -2.27 2.24 -3.56
N PHE A 63 -3.42 2.24 -4.21
CA PHE A 63 -3.94 3.43 -4.86
C PHE A 63 -5.23 3.84 -4.20
N PHE A 64 -5.38 5.14 -3.99
CA PHE A 64 -6.58 5.67 -3.39
C PHE A 64 -7.02 6.90 -4.18
N LYS A 65 -8.31 7.13 -4.14
CA LYS A 65 -8.88 8.22 -4.89
C LYS A 65 -8.72 9.53 -4.15
N LEU A 66 -8.27 10.54 -4.85
CA LEU A 66 -8.23 11.88 -4.30
C LEU A 66 -9.58 12.53 -4.56
N ASP A 67 -10.10 13.22 -3.58
CA ASP A 67 -11.31 13.99 -3.79
C ASP A 67 -11.00 15.46 -3.61
N SER A 68 -12.00 16.29 -3.80
CA SER A 68 -11.76 17.72 -3.73
C SER A 68 -11.36 18.18 -2.34
N GLN A 69 -11.62 17.36 -1.34
CA GLN A 69 -11.26 17.69 0.03
C GLN A 69 -9.78 17.46 0.30
N ASP A 70 -9.12 16.72 -0.55
CA ASP A 70 -7.70 16.41 -0.40
C ASP A 70 -6.83 17.43 -1.08
N LYS A 71 -7.40 18.51 -1.53
CA LYS A 71 -6.68 19.48 -2.32
C LYS A 71 -5.47 20.04 -1.59
N ALA A 72 -5.63 20.33 -0.32
CA ALA A 72 -4.53 20.91 0.46
C ALA A 72 -3.36 19.94 0.53
N ASP A 73 -3.66 18.67 0.77
CA ASP A 73 -2.60 17.68 0.81
C ASP A 73 -1.95 17.52 -0.54
N SER A 74 -2.76 17.54 -1.58
CA SER A 74 -2.23 17.42 -2.92
C SER A 74 -1.30 18.57 -3.25
N GLU A 75 -1.68 19.75 -2.87
CA GLU A 75 -0.85 20.91 -3.13
C GLU A 75 0.46 20.83 -2.38
N GLY A 76 0.41 20.36 -1.15
CA GLY A 76 1.60 20.20 -0.38
C GLY A 76 2.58 19.23 -1.02
N THR A 77 2.07 18.21 -1.66
CA THR A 77 2.93 17.25 -2.31
C THR A 77 3.38 17.71 -3.69
N LEU A 78 2.61 18.57 -4.31
CA LEU A 78 2.96 19.00 -5.66
C LEU A 78 4.06 20.04 -5.70
N VAL A 79 4.19 20.80 -4.66
CA VAL A 79 5.18 21.87 -4.68
C VAL A 79 6.54 21.43 -4.19
#